data_2ed4e85b87a2713da841d90bf792b8c2
#
_entry.id   2ed4e85b87a2713da841d90bf792b8c2
#
_cell.length_a   1.000
_cell.length_b   1.000
_cell.length_c   1.000
_cell.angle_alpha   90.00
_cell.angle_beta   90.00
_cell.angle_gamma   90.00
#
_symmetry.space_group_name_H-M   'P 1'
#
loop_
_entity.id
_entity.type
_entity.pdbx_description
1 polymer ?
#
loop_
_entity_poly.entity_id
_entity_poly.type
_entity_poly.pdbx_seq_one_letter_code
_entity_poly.pdbx_strand_id
1 'polypeptide(L)'
;MNHATKKTQDMVKLALFAGIIVVMSMTPLGYIPLGAVKATTIHIPVILGSILLGWKAGAALGGLFGLTSLIVNTLTPSLTSFTFSPFYSLGGVSGNGWSLVICFVPRILVGIIPYFVFRGLKKLIKSDTVPLAVCGFIGSMINTLLVMNLIYVFFGESWGSARGVAGDLIYKAILAVIATNGIPEAIVAALITAAVGKVLLKFGGR
;
A
#
# COMPACT_ATOMS: atom_id res chain seq x y z
N MET A 1 -15.88 22.92 -20.71
CA MET A 1 -14.57 23.02 -20.02
C MET A 1 -13.49 22.61 -21.01
N ASN A 2 -12.49 23.45 -21.24
CA ASN A 2 -11.41 23.18 -22.20
C ASN A 2 -10.57 21.98 -21.70
N HIS A 3 -10.14 21.11 -22.65
CA HIS A 3 -9.27 19.95 -22.34
C HIS A 3 -8.00 20.32 -21.55
N ALA A 4 -7.42 21.49 -21.81
CA ALA A 4 -6.28 22.03 -21.07
C ALA A 4 -6.57 22.24 -19.59
N THR A 5 -7.76 22.77 -19.25
CA THR A 5 -8.17 23.02 -17.85
C THR A 5 -8.35 21.71 -17.06
N LYS A 6 -8.93 20.68 -17.68
CA LYS A 6 -9.11 19.36 -17.05
C LYS A 6 -7.76 18.70 -16.76
N LYS A 7 -6.84 18.69 -17.73
CA LYS A 7 -5.50 18.12 -17.56
C LYS A 7 -4.73 18.80 -16.42
N THR A 8 -4.82 20.12 -16.31
CA THR A 8 -4.19 20.89 -15.23
C THR A 8 -4.80 20.53 -13.87
N GLN A 9 -6.13 20.41 -13.79
CA GLN A 9 -6.79 19.98 -12.54
C GLN A 9 -6.37 18.56 -12.11
N ASP A 10 -6.28 17.62 -13.04
CA ASP A 10 -5.85 16.26 -12.73
C ASP A 10 -4.37 16.23 -12.27
N MET A 11 -3.51 17.06 -12.85
CA MET A 11 -2.11 17.22 -12.39
C MET A 11 -2.03 17.80 -10.97
N VAL A 12 -2.85 18.81 -10.66
CA VAL A 12 -2.90 19.39 -9.30
C VAL A 12 -3.40 18.35 -8.29
N LYS A 13 -4.45 17.60 -8.61
CA LYS A 13 -4.94 16.50 -7.75
C LYS A 13 -3.85 15.42 -7.54
N LEU A 14 -3.16 15.03 -8.63
CA LEU A 14 -2.07 14.06 -8.54
C LEU A 14 -0.95 14.55 -7.62
N ALA A 15 -0.53 15.81 -7.77
CA ALA A 15 0.48 16.42 -6.92
C ALA A 15 0.04 16.49 -5.43
N LEU A 16 -1.25 16.77 -5.18
CA LEU A 16 -1.81 16.76 -3.83
C LEU A 16 -1.74 15.36 -3.20
N PHE A 17 -2.19 14.32 -3.91
CA PHE A 17 -2.07 12.93 -3.43
C PHE A 17 -0.62 12.52 -3.20
N ALA A 18 0.29 12.89 -4.11
CA ALA A 18 1.72 12.65 -3.96
C ALA A 18 2.28 13.34 -2.71
N GLY A 19 1.91 14.59 -2.47
CA GLY A 19 2.29 15.32 -1.24
C GLY A 19 1.78 14.65 0.03
N ILE A 20 0.52 14.19 0.03
CA ILE A 20 -0.06 13.44 1.15
C ILE A 20 0.73 12.15 1.41
N ILE A 21 1.07 11.38 0.37
CA ILE A 21 1.87 10.14 0.48
C ILE A 21 3.23 10.45 1.11
N VAL A 22 3.93 11.49 0.65
CA VAL A 22 5.24 11.88 1.18
C VAL A 22 5.14 12.30 2.65
N VAL A 23 4.19 13.17 2.99
CA VAL A 23 3.98 13.61 4.37
C VAL A 23 3.63 12.44 5.28
N MET A 24 2.71 11.57 4.86
CA MET A 24 2.35 10.37 5.63
C MET A 24 3.55 9.44 5.82
N SER A 25 4.40 9.26 4.81
CA SER A 25 5.58 8.39 4.92
C SER A 25 6.62 8.87 5.91
N MET A 26 6.69 10.19 6.14
CA MET A 26 7.62 10.83 7.08
C MET A 26 7.05 11.01 8.50
N THR A 27 5.78 10.64 8.68
CA THR A 27 5.07 10.80 9.96
C THR A 27 4.60 9.45 10.49
N PRO A 28 4.34 9.29 11.81
CA PRO A 28 3.76 8.08 12.37
C PRO A 28 2.39 7.72 11.80
N LEU A 29 1.71 8.67 11.13
CA LEU A 29 0.41 8.43 10.49
C LEU A 29 0.47 7.42 9.34
N GLY A 30 1.60 7.35 8.63
CA GLY A 30 1.78 6.42 7.51
C GLY A 30 2.18 5.01 7.93
N TYR A 31 2.85 4.89 9.07
CA TYR A 31 3.36 3.64 9.63
C TYR A 31 3.06 3.61 11.13
N ILE A 32 1.85 3.19 11.49
CA ILE A 32 1.41 3.11 12.89
C ILE A 32 2.10 1.90 13.54
N PRO A 33 2.95 2.08 14.55
CA PRO A 33 3.59 0.96 15.22
C PRO A 33 2.55 0.19 16.06
N LEU A 34 2.37 -1.09 15.74
CA LEU A 34 1.53 -2.02 16.49
C LEU A 34 2.43 -3.09 17.15
N GLY A 35 3.29 -2.67 18.06
CA GLY A 35 4.28 -3.55 18.68
C GLY A 35 5.37 -3.99 17.69
N ALA A 36 5.46 -5.30 17.41
CA ALA A 36 6.50 -5.86 16.53
C ALA A 36 6.26 -5.62 15.03
N VAL A 37 5.13 -5.04 14.65
CA VAL A 37 4.73 -4.81 13.25
C VAL A 37 4.23 -3.38 13.10
N LYS A 38 4.36 -2.83 11.88
CA LYS A 38 3.85 -1.50 11.54
C LYS A 38 2.62 -1.65 10.65
N ALA A 39 1.49 -1.10 11.08
CA ALA A 39 0.31 -0.97 10.22
C ALA A 39 0.54 0.16 9.21
N THR A 40 0.23 -0.10 7.95
CA THR A 40 0.47 0.84 6.86
C THR A 40 -0.84 1.49 6.42
N THR A 41 -0.94 2.81 6.49
CA THR A 41 -2.13 3.57 6.05
C THR A 41 -1.91 4.31 4.72
N ILE A 42 -0.67 4.38 4.23
CA ILE A 42 -0.29 5.11 3.01
C ILE A 42 -0.97 4.55 1.74
N HIS A 43 -1.40 3.28 1.75
CA HIS A 43 -2.13 2.72 0.62
C HIS A 43 -3.52 3.37 0.41
N ILE A 44 -4.11 4.01 1.44
CA ILE A 44 -5.42 4.67 1.33
C ILE A 44 -5.41 5.82 0.32
N PRO A 45 -4.52 6.85 0.41
CA PRO A 45 -4.44 7.88 -0.61
C PRO A 45 -4.05 7.34 -1.99
N VAL A 46 -3.29 6.27 -2.09
CA VAL A 46 -2.98 5.61 -3.38
C VAL A 46 -4.25 5.06 -4.01
N ILE A 47 -5.09 4.33 -3.24
CA ILE A 47 -6.37 3.77 -3.70
C ILE A 47 -7.32 4.89 -4.13
N LEU A 48 -7.46 5.94 -3.32
CA LEU A 48 -8.32 7.09 -3.64
C LEU A 48 -7.85 7.82 -4.89
N GLY A 49 -6.57 8.09 -5.02
CA GLY A 49 -5.97 8.69 -6.20
C GLY A 49 -6.18 7.85 -7.46
N SER A 50 -6.07 6.52 -7.33
CA SER A 50 -6.35 5.57 -8.42
C SER A 50 -7.81 5.65 -8.89
N ILE A 51 -8.77 5.64 -7.97
CA ILE A 51 -10.21 5.70 -8.28
C ILE A 51 -10.57 7.03 -8.96
N LEU A 52 -10.00 8.14 -8.49
CA LEU A 52 -10.34 9.50 -8.96
C LEU A 52 -9.64 9.90 -10.24
N LEU A 53 -8.37 9.52 -10.43
CA LEU A 53 -7.50 9.98 -11.52
C LEU A 53 -7.21 8.90 -12.57
N GLY A 54 -7.58 7.65 -12.26
CA GLY A 54 -7.39 6.52 -13.16
C GLY A 54 -6.15 5.67 -12.82
N TRP A 55 -6.09 4.48 -13.43
CA TRP A 55 -5.08 3.47 -13.11
C TRP A 55 -3.63 3.90 -13.37
N LYS A 56 -3.37 4.76 -14.38
CA LYS A 56 -2.03 5.28 -14.66
C LYS A 56 -1.53 6.21 -13.55
N ALA A 57 -2.39 7.10 -13.07
CA ALA A 57 -2.10 7.96 -11.93
C ALA A 57 -1.94 7.13 -10.65
N GLY A 58 -2.80 6.12 -10.46
CA GLY A 58 -2.70 5.15 -9.36
C GLY A 58 -1.36 4.41 -9.38
N ALA A 59 -0.91 3.91 -10.54
CA ALA A 59 0.39 3.26 -10.69
C ALA A 59 1.56 4.19 -10.30
N ALA A 60 1.50 5.47 -10.73
CA ALA A 60 2.52 6.46 -10.36
C ALA A 60 2.54 6.73 -8.84
N LEU A 61 1.36 6.89 -8.21
CA LEU A 61 1.24 7.04 -6.76
C LEU A 61 1.70 5.78 -6.01
N GLY A 62 1.41 4.58 -6.52
CA GLY A 62 1.91 3.31 -6.00
C GLY A 62 3.44 3.20 -6.11
N GLY A 63 4.02 3.64 -7.23
CA GLY A 63 5.47 3.75 -7.40
C GLY A 63 6.11 4.72 -6.40
N LEU A 64 5.47 5.88 -6.17
CA LEU A 64 5.91 6.85 -5.15
C LEU A 64 5.83 6.24 -3.74
N PHE A 65 4.76 5.51 -3.43
CA PHE A 65 4.64 4.78 -2.17
C PHE A 65 5.76 3.73 -2.03
N GLY A 66 6.10 2.99 -3.08
CA GLY A 66 7.24 2.08 -3.08
C GLY A 66 8.56 2.81 -2.81
N LEU A 67 8.78 3.96 -3.46
CA LEU A 67 9.97 4.78 -3.28
C LEU A 67 10.09 5.30 -1.83
N THR A 68 9.02 5.84 -1.27
CA THR A 68 9.02 6.30 0.14
C THR A 68 9.25 5.14 1.11
N SER A 69 8.68 3.96 0.82
CA SER A 69 8.93 2.74 1.61
C SER A 69 10.40 2.33 1.57
N LEU A 70 11.04 2.37 0.39
CA LEU A 70 12.47 2.10 0.24
C LEU A 70 13.30 3.07 1.08
N ILE A 71 13.04 4.38 0.98
CA ILE A 71 13.76 5.42 1.71
C ILE A 71 13.61 5.22 3.22
N VAL A 72 12.39 5.04 3.71
CA VAL A 72 12.11 4.86 5.15
C VAL A 72 12.78 3.59 5.69
N ASN A 73 12.73 2.46 4.96
CA ASN A 73 13.38 1.22 5.39
C ASN A 73 14.92 1.29 5.31
N THR A 74 15.48 2.22 4.54
CA THR A 74 16.92 2.45 4.49
C THR A 74 17.38 3.39 5.61
N LEU A 75 16.65 4.48 5.87
CA LEU A 75 17.04 5.52 6.82
C LEU A 75 16.62 5.23 8.27
N THR A 76 15.46 4.60 8.46
CA THR A 76 14.90 4.22 9.77
C THR A 76 14.57 2.73 9.81
N PRO A 77 15.62 1.87 9.78
CA PRO A 77 15.44 0.45 9.62
C PRO A 77 14.79 -0.22 10.84
N SER A 78 14.06 -1.29 10.58
CA SER A 78 13.53 -2.26 11.55
C SER A 78 14.20 -3.62 11.34
N LEU A 79 13.89 -4.60 12.18
CA LEU A 79 14.44 -5.96 12.10
C LEU A 79 14.30 -6.63 10.72
N THR A 80 13.27 -6.28 9.96
CA THR A 80 12.97 -6.88 8.66
C THR A 80 13.17 -5.93 7.48
N SER A 81 13.85 -4.78 7.67
CA SER A 81 14.01 -3.77 6.61
C SER A 81 14.88 -4.24 5.43
N PHE A 82 15.72 -5.26 5.60
CA PHE A 82 16.43 -5.89 4.48
C PHE A 82 15.50 -6.48 3.42
N THR A 83 14.26 -6.83 3.77
CA THR A 83 13.27 -7.30 2.81
C THR A 83 12.70 -6.19 1.91
N PHE A 84 12.89 -4.91 2.27
CA PHE A 84 12.39 -3.73 1.54
C PHE A 84 13.49 -2.83 1.00
N SER A 85 14.73 -3.00 1.48
CA SER A 85 15.87 -2.19 1.05
C SER A 85 17.08 -3.07 0.77
N PRO A 86 17.67 -3.00 -0.44
CA PRO A 86 18.92 -3.69 -0.76
C PRO A 86 20.13 -3.08 -0.06
N PHE A 87 19.99 -1.88 0.52
CA PHE A 87 21.08 -1.13 1.15
C PHE A 87 21.17 -1.39 2.66
N TYR A 88 20.29 -2.19 3.22
CA TYR A 88 20.27 -2.51 4.64
C TYR A 88 20.63 -3.97 4.89
N SER A 89 21.49 -4.19 5.90
CA SER A 89 21.89 -5.51 6.36
C SER A 89 21.73 -5.62 7.89
N LEU A 90 21.35 -6.79 8.37
CA LEU A 90 21.19 -7.10 9.79
C LEU A 90 21.74 -8.52 10.06
N GLY A 91 22.70 -8.63 10.99
CA GLY A 91 23.17 -9.93 11.46
C GLY A 91 23.72 -10.85 10.37
N GLY A 92 24.38 -10.30 9.33
CA GLY A 92 24.90 -11.07 8.20
C GLY A 92 23.87 -11.31 7.08
N VAL A 93 22.62 -10.92 7.25
CA VAL A 93 21.60 -10.96 6.21
C VAL A 93 21.49 -9.59 5.57
N SER A 94 21.69 -9.51 4.26
CA SER A 94 21.56 -8.27 3.48
C SER A 94 20.37 -8.33 2.53
N GLY A 95 19.78 -7.15 2.28
CA GLY A 95 18.83 -6.99 1.20
C GLY A 95 19.50 -7.23 -0.16
N ASN A 96 18.72 -7.50 -1.18
CA ASN A 96 19.17 -7.74 -2.55
C ASN A 96 18.16 -7.18 -3.56
N GLY A 97 18.32 -7.49 -4.86
CA GLY A 97 17.40 -7.02 -5.91
C GLY A 97 15.93 -7.39 -5.68
N TRP A 98 15.64 -8.50 -5.01
CA TRP A 98 14.27 -8.92 -4.67
C TRP A 98 13.60 -7.99 -3.65
N SER A 99 14.40 -7.29 -2.83
CA SER A 99 13.89 -6.25 -1.93
C SER A 99 13.17 -5.13 -2.71
N LEU A 100 13.67 -4.77 -3.91
CA LEU A 100 13.01 -3.80 -4.78
C LEU A 100 11.69 -4.35 -5.33
N VAL A 101 11.66 -5.63 -5.72
CA VAL A 101 10.42 -6.28 -6.19
C VAL A 101 9.36 -6.25 -5.08
N ILE A 102 9.72 -6.64 -3.86
CA ILE A 102 8.82 -6.61 -2.70
C ILE A 102 8.37 -5.17 -2.39
N CYS A 103 9.26 -4.20 -2.58
CA CYS A 103 8.99 -2.80 -2.27
C CYS A 103 8.07 -2.14 -3.32
N PHE A 104 8.24 -2.41 -4.61
CA PHE A 104 7.53 -1.70 -5.68
C PHE A 104 6.32 -2.45 -6.23
N VAL A 105 6.43 -3.75 -6.51
CA VAL A 105 5.38 -4.49 -7.21
C VAL A 105 4.04 -4.47 -6.46
N PRO A 106 3.95 -4.79 -5.16
CA PRO A 106 2.69 -4.73 -4.43
C PRO A 106 2.07 -3.32 -4.42
N ARG A 107 2.90 -2.28 -4.25
CA ARG A 107 2.46 -0.88 -4.15
C ARG A 107 1.92 -0.36 -5.48
N ILE A 108 2.55 -0.72 -6.60
CA ILE A 108 2.06 -0.38 -7.93
C ILE A 108 0.72 -1.08 -8.19
N LEU A 109 0.58 -2.36 -7.81
CA LEU A 109 -0.68 -3.10 -7.97
C LEU A 109 -1.81 -2.54 -7.10
N VAL A 110 -1.49 -2.07 -5.88
CA VAL A 110 -2.45 -1.29 -5.05
C VAL A 110 -2.92 -0.02 -5.76
N GLY A 111 -2.08 0.60 -6.57
CA GLY A 111 -2.45 1.74 -7.38
C GLY A 111 -3.25 1.40 -8.65
N ILE A 112 -3.17 0.17 -9.13
CA ILE A 112 -3.81 -0.23 -10.40
C ILE A 112 -5.15 -0.94 -10.16
N ILE A 113 -5.16 -1.97 -9.33
CA ILE A 113 -6.29 -2.92 -9.20
C ILE A 113 -7.56 -2.25 -8.68
N PRO A 114 -7.54 -1.38 -7.64
CA PRO A 114 -8.76 -0.74 -7.13
C PRO A 114 -9.53 0.06 -8.17
N TYR A 115 -8.87 0.67 -9.15
CA TYR A 115 -9.54 1.36 -10.25
C TYR A 115 -10.45 0.43 -11.05
N PHE A 116 -9.95 -0.74 -11.43
CA PHE A 116 -10.74 -1.70 -12.21
C PHE A 116 -11.84 -2.33 -11.36
N VAL A 117 -11.56 -2.63 -10.10
CA VAL A 117 -12.56 -3.13 -9.13
C VAL A 117 -13.68 -2.10 -8.96
N PHE A 118 -13.35 -0.83 -8.73
CA PHE A 118 -14.33 0.24 -8.59
C PHE A 118 -15.21 0.37 -9.84
N ARG A 119 -14.61 0.41 -11.03
CA ARG A 119 -15.36 0.50 -12.28
C ARG A 119 -16.25 -0.71 -12.54
N GLY A 120 -15.80 -1.90 -12.18
CA GLY A 120 -16.60 -3.13 -12.28
C GLY A 120 -17.80 -3.09 -11.35
N LEU A 121 -17.58 -2.78 -10.07
CA LEU A 121 -18.65 -2.71 -9.07
C LEU A 121 -19.66 -1.60 -9.34
N LYS A 122 -19.24 -0.46 -9.88
CA LYS A 122 -20.15 0.65 -10.24
C LYS A 122 -21.12 0.31 -11.37
N LYS A 123 -20.84 -0.72 -12.17
CA LYS A 123 -21.82 -1.22 -13.16
C LYS A 123 -22.96 -2.00 -12.50
N LEU A 124 -22.71 -2.59 -11.33
CA LEU A 124 -23.67 -3.44 -10.61
C LEU A 124 -24.34 -2.72 -9.45
N ILE A 125 -23.62 -1.79 -8.80
CA ILE A 125 -24.04 -1.14 -7.55
C ILE A 125 -24.17 0.36 -7.79
N LYS A 126 -25.38 0.90 -7.59
CA LYS A 126 -25.67 2.35 -7.76
C LYS A 126 -25.03 3.21 -6.66
N SER A 127 -24.87 2.68 -5.44
CA SER A 127 -24.21 3.37 -4.33
C SER A 127 -22.70 3.52 -4.59
N ASP A 128 -22.09 4.59 -4.09
CA ASP A 128 -20.63 4.78 -4.13
C ASP A 128 -19.94 4.16 -2.90
N THR A 129 -20.64 4.10 -1.79
CA THR A 129 -20.06 3.70 -0.48
C THR A 129 -19.56 2.26 -0.50
N VAL A 130 -20.35 1.31 -1.03
CA VAL A 130 -19.98 -0.11 -1.06
C VAL A 130 -18.78 -0.36 -1.99
N PRO A 131 -18.77 0.10 -3.26
CA PRO A 131 -17.60 -0.03 -4.12
C PRO A 131 -16.33 0.59 -3.53
N LEU A 132 -16.42 1.74 -2.87
CA LEU A 132 -15.29 2.38 -2.20
C LEU A 132 -14.76 1.54 -1.05
N ALA A 133 -15.65 1.02 -0.18
CA ALA A 133 -15.25 0.14 0.92
C ALA A 133 -14.55 -1.13 0.41
N VAL A 134 -15.13 -1.77 -0.60
CA VAL A 134 -14.54 -2.97 -1.22
C VAL A 134 -13.17 -2.66 -1.82
N CYS A 135 -13.00 -1.52 -2.49
CA CYS A 135 -11.70 -1.11 -3.03
C CYS A 135 -10.67 -0.84 -1.94
N GLY A 136 -11.06 -0.22 -0.83
CA GLY A 136 -10.20 -0.04 0.33
C GLY A 136 -9.74 -1.37 0.92
N PHE A 137 -10.67 -2.29 1.14
CA PHE A 137 -10.39 -3.63 1.65
C PHE A 137 -9.46 -4.42 0.73
N ILE A 138 -9.82 -4.54 -0.56
CA ILE A 138 -9.06 -5.30 -1.55
C ILE A 138 -7.68 -4.69 -1.75
N GLY A 139 -7.55 -3.37 -1.84
CA GLY A 139 -6.26 -2.70 -2.02
C GLY A 139 -5.31 -2.95 -0.85
N SER A 140 -5.80 -2.88 0.38
CA SER A 140 -5.03 -3.21 1.58
C SER A 140 -4.63 -4.69 1.61
N MET A 141 -5.56 -5.60 1.33
CA MET A 141 -5.28 -7.04 1.29
C MET A 141 -4.28 -7.41 0.21
N ILE A 142 -4.35 -6.82 -0.98
CA ILE A 142 -3.36 -7.01 -2.05
C ILE A 142 -1.97 -6.64 -1.55
N ASN A 143 -1.84 -5.47 -0.91
CA ASN A 143 -0.55 -5.06 -0.34
C ASN A 143 -0.01 -6.11 0.64
N THR A 144 -0.79 -6.47 1.64
CA THR A 144 -0.36 -7.39 2.69
C THR A 144 -0.06 -8.79 2.18
N LEU A 145 -0.97 -9.34 1.36
CA LEU A 145 -0.81 -10.70 0.81
C LEU A 145 0.41 -10.79 -0.09
N LEU A 146 0.58 -9.83 -1.02
CA LEU A 146 1.72 -9.87 -1.94
C LEU A 146 3.04 -9.65 -1.20
N VAL A 147 3.12 -8.66 -0.31
CA VAL A 147 4.33 -8.40 0.46
C VAL A 147 4.73 -9.62 1.28
N MET A 148 3.81 -10.18 2.05
CA MET A 148 4.12 -11.29 2.95
C MET A 148 4.49 -12.58 2.21
N ASN A 149 3.81 -12.88 1.09
CA ASN A 149 4.15 -14.05 0.28
C ASN A 149 5.46 -13.86 -0.50
N LEU A 150 5.75 -12.66 -1.02
CA LEU A 150 7.04 -12.37 -1.65
C LEU A 150 8.20 -12.42 -0.63
N ILE A 151 7.98 -11.97 0.61
CA ILE A 151 8.95 -12.13 1.69
C ILE A 151 9.19 -13.62 1.95
N TYR A 152 8.16 -14.44 2.02
CA TYR A 152 8.31 -15.88 2.20
C TYR A 152 9.14 -16.51 1.10
N VAL A 153 8.84 -16.19 -0.17
CA VAL A 153 9.50 -16.79 -1.34
C VAL A 153 10.98 -16.38 -1.44
N PHE A 154 11.29 -15.09 -1.20
CA PHE A 154 12.65 -14.59 -1.45
C PHE A 154 13.52 -14.45 -0.20
N PHE A 155 12.93 -14.35 0.97
CA PHE A 155 13.62 -14.08 2.24
C PHE A 155 13.10 -14.93 3.40
N GLY A 156 12.37 -16.04 3.15
CA GLY A 156 11.69 -16.80 4.19
C GLY A 156 12.61 -17.19 5.36
N GLU A 157 13.73 -17.85 5.09
CA GLU A 157 14.71 -18.25 6.13
C GLU A 157 15.31 -17.06 6.87
N SER A 158 15.71 -16.04 6.15
CA SER A 158 16.29 -14.81 6.71
C SER A 158 15.29 -14.05 7.57
N TRP A 159 14.06 -13.97 7.12
CA TRP A 159 12.96 -13.31 7.84
C TRP A 159 12.58 -14.12 9.09
N GLY A 160 12.55 -15.45 9.00
CA GLY A 160 12.32 -16.37 10.12
C GLY A 160 13.41 -16.23 11.15
N SER A 161 14.68 -16.29 10.76
CA SER A 161 15.83 -16.15 11.65
C SER A 161 15.82 -14.82 12.40
N ALA A 162 15.51 -13.70 11.71
CA ALA A 162 15.39 -12.39 12.34
C ALA A 162 14.28 -12.31 13.39
N ARG A 163 13.32 -13.24 13.37
CA ARG A 163 12.19 -13.32 14.31
C ARG A 163 12.27 -14.51 15.28
N GLY A 164 13.34 -15.29 15.22
CA GLY A 164 13.50 -16.49 16.03
C GLY A 164 12.54 -17.64 15.64
N VAL A 165 12.12 -17.68 14.36
CA VAL A 165 11.21 -18.69 13.81
C VAL A 165 11.95 -19.50 12.75
N ALA A 166 11.84 -20.83 12.78
CA ALA A 166 12.54 -21.72 11.84
C ALA A 166 11.60 -22.74 11.19
N GLY A 167 12.03 -23.26 10.04
CA GLY A 167 11.38 -24.38 9.34
C GLY A 167 9.91 -24.10 8.97
N ASP A 168 9.07 -25.08 9.16
CA ASP A 168 7.64 -25.04 8.82
C ASP A 168 6.83 -23.96 9.55
N LEU A 169 7.38 -23.42 10.65
CA LEU A 169 6.73 -22.38 11.44
C LEU A 169 6.82 -21.01 10.74
N ILE A 170 7.73 -20.81 9.79
CA ILE A 170 7.90 -19.53 9.09
C ILE A 170 6.62 -19.14 8.36
N TYR A 171 6.03 -20.04 7.58
CA TYR A 171 4.79 -19.74 6.85
C TYR A 171 3.60 -19.54 7.80
N LYS A 172 3.53 -20.29 8.90
CA LYS A 172 2.52 -20.07 9.95
C LYS A 172 2.66 -18.70 10.59
N ALA A 173 3.88 -18.23 10.83
CA ALA A 173 4.13 -16.89 11.35
C ALA A 173 3.73 -15.79 10.33
N ILE A 174 3.97 -16.01 9.03
CA ILE A 174 3.50 -15.12 7.96
C ILE A 174 1.98 -15.05 7.92
N LEU A 175 1.28 -16.18 7.99
CA LEU A 175 -0.18 -16.21 8.05
C LEU A 175 -0.71 -15.51 9.30
N ALA A 176 -0.04 -15.68 10.44
CA ALA A 176 -0.39 -14.95 11.65
C ALA A 176 -0.28 -13.43 11.47
N VAL A 177 0.79 -12.93 10.82
CA VAL A 177 0.94 -11.50 10.51
C VAL A 177 -0.16 -11.02 9.58
N ILE A 178 -0.51 -11.79 8.55
CA ILE A 178 -1.61 -11.45 7.64
C ILE A 178 -2.94 -11.35 8.41
N ALA A 179 -3.22 -12.29 9.30
CA ALA A 179 -4.45 -12.31 10.08
C ALA A 179 -4.51 -11.19 11.12
N THR A 180 -3.44 -10.99 11.90
CA THR A 180 -3.42 -10.05 13.03
C THR A 180 -3.24 -8.59 12.62
N ASN A 181 -2.58 -8.33 11.50
CA ASN A 181 -2.33 -6.97 11.02
C ASN A 181 -3.05 -6.69 9.71
N GLY A 182 -2.98 -7.57 8.73
CA GLY A 182 -3.57 -7.36 7.40
C GLY A 182 -5.08 -7.19 7.44
N ILE A 183 -5.80 -8.02 8.22
CA ILE A 183 -7.27 -7.93 8.31
C ILE A 183 -7.72 -6.62 9.00
N PRO A 184 -7.20 -6.23 10.18
CA PRO A 184 -7.53 -4.94 10.78
C PRO A 184 -7.18 -3.75 9.90
N GLU A 185 -6.01 -3.75 9.26
CA GLU A 185 -5.63 -2.72 8.29
C GLU A 185 -6.64 -2.61 7.14
N ALA A 186 -7.07 -3.74 6.59
CA ALA A 186 -8.02 -3.78 5.49
C ALA A 186 -9.40 -3.24 5.89
N ILE A 187 -9.85 -3.50 7.13
CA ILE A 187 -11.09 -2.96 7.67
C ILE A 187 -10.98 -1.44 7.81
N VAL A 188 -9.90 -0.93 8.39
CA VAL A 188 -9.66 0.51 8.53
C VAL A 188 -9.56 1.18 7.15
N ALA A 189 -8.85 0.56 6.20
CA ALA A 189 -8.76 1.06 4.83
C ALA A 189 -10.13 1.11 4.13
N ALA A 190 -10.98 0.10 4.33
CA ALA A 190 -12.34 0.08 3.80
C ALA A 190 -13.18 1.24 4.34
N LEU A 191 -13.16 1.46 5.65
CA LEU A 191 -13.92 2.52 6.31
C LEU A 191 -13.47 3.91 5.86
N ILE A 192 -12.15 4.17 5.88
CA ILE A 192 -11.60 5.48 5.50
C ILE A 192 -11.79 5.74 4.00
N THR A 193 -11.54 4.73 3.14
CA THR A 193 -11.74 4.87 1.70
C THR A 193 -13.20 5.15 1.37
N ALA A 194 -14.16 4.50 2.05
CA ALA A 194 -15.58 4.76 1.88
C ALA A 194 -15.98 6.17 2.32
N ALA A 195 -15.54 6.59 3.50
CA ALA A 195 -15.88 7.90 4.07
C ALA A 195 -15.29 9.05 3.23
N VAL A 196 -13.98 9.04 3.03
CA VAL A 196 -13.26 10.10 2.30
C VAL A 196 -13.57 10.05 0.81
N GLY A 197 -13.60 8.86 0.20
CA GLY A 197 -13.88 8.68 -1.22
C GLY A 197 -15.27 9.19 -1.61
N LYS A 198 -16.29 8.96 -0.78
CA LYS A 198 -17.65 9.50 -1.01
C LYS A 198 -17.67 11.02 -1.06
N VAL A 199 -16.92 11.67 -0.17
CA VAL A 199 -16.81 13.14 -0.14
C VAL A 199 -16.08 13.62 -1.39
N LEU A 200 -14.94 13.00 -1.74
CA LEU A 200 -14.14 13.38 -2.90
C LEU A 200 -14.88 13.17 -4.23
N LEU A 201 -15.66 12.10 -4.38
CA LEU A 201 -16.48 11.88 -5.58
C LEU A 201 -17.59 12.93 -5.72
N LYS A 202 -18.20 13.36 -4.59
CA LYS A 202 -19.24 14.40 -4.60
C LYS A 202 -18.69 15.76 -5.06
N PHE A 203 -17.48 16.14 -4.63
CA PHE A 203 -16.87 17.41 -4.96
C PHE A 203 -15.97 17.36 -6.20
N GLY A 204 -15.42 16.20 -6.55
CA GLY A 204 -14.53 16.02 -7.70
C GLY A 204 -15.24 15.73 -9.02
N GLY A 205 -16.53 15.44 -9.00
CA GLY A 205 -17.36 15.10 -10.16
C GLY A 205 -18.10 16.28 -10.81
N ARG A 206 -17.75 17.51 -10.45
CA ARG A 206 -18.27 18.73 -11.07
C ARG A 206 -17.26 19.41 -11.98
#